data_5235742252822155c9c64eaa2b8b1841
#
_entry.id   5235742252822155c9c64eaa2b8b1841
#
_cell.length_a   1.000
_cell.length_b   1.000
_cell.length_c   1.000
_cell.angle_alpha   90.00
_cell.angle_beta   90.00
_cell.angle_gamma   90.00
#
_symmetry.space_group_name_H-M   'P 1'
#
loop_
_entity.id
_entity.type
_entity.pdbx_description
1 polymer ?
#
loop_
_entity_poly.entity_id
_entity_poly.type
_entity_poly.pdbx_seq_one_letter_code
_entity_poly.pdbx_strand_id
1 'polypeptide(L)'
;FISYIGLLNVGFIKFDSGVPALATFNDPQLWLFLIGLALTIVLLVRKVPGAILIGIVIATVVGIPMGVTTMADTVSFRESCAALPTTVGVIFTPAGLPSLFADMTNLPMVLITILAFSVSATFDTIGAFIGTGIQSGIFSEEDEKTMENSCGFKSKMDKALFADAAATSIGALFGTSNTTTYVE
;
A
#
# COMPACT_ATOMS: atom_id res chain seq x y z
N PHE A 1 -9.91 3.33 2.73
CA PHE A 1 -9.55 2.00 2.23
C PHE A 1 -8.28 1.49 2.92
N ILE A 2 -7.15 2.20 2.86
CA ILE A 2 -5.87 1.82 3.49
C ILE A 2 -6.03 1.62 5.01
N SER A 3 -6.70 2.55 5.70
CA SER A 3 -6.98 2.42 7.14
C SER A 3 -7.79 1.16 7.47
N TYR A 4 -8.74 0.81 6.61
CA TYR A 4 -9.53 -0.40 6.77
C TYR A 4 -8.68 -1.67 6.62
N ILE A 5 -7.80 -1.72 5.61
CA ILE A 5 -6.84 -2.82 5.42
C ILE A 5 -5.90 -2.91 6.62
N GLY A 6 -5.42 -1.77 7.13
CA GLY A 6 -4.59 -1.74 8.33
C GLY A 6 -5.30 -2.35 9.55
N LEU A 7 -6.57 -2.02 9.77
CA LEU A 7 -7.39 -2.58 10.85
C LEU A 7 -7.65 -4.07 10.68
N LEU A 8 -7.80 -4.55 9.43
CA LEU A 8 -7.91 -5.98 9.12
C LEU A 8 -6.61 -6.73 9.43
N ASN A 9 -5.48 -6.20 8.99
CA ASN A 9 -4.17 -6.85 9.19
C ASN A 9 -3.78 -6.95 10.67
N VAL A 10 -4.16 -5.97 11.48
CA VAL A 10 -3.96 -5.98 12.92
C VAL A 10 -4.95 -6.94 13.63
N GLY A 11 -6.00 -7.38 12.92
CA GLY A 11 -7.04 -8.22 13.47
C GLY A 11 -8.05 -7.47 14.33
N PHE A 12 -8.12 -6.12 14.21
CA PHE A 12 -9.15 -5.30 14.87
C PHE A 12 -10.53 -5.58 14.30
N ILE A 13 -10.57 -5.81 12.98
CA ILE A 13 -11.77 -6.25 12.27
C ILE A 13 -11.51 -7.69 11.83
N LYS A 14 -12.37 -8.61 12.22
CA LYS A 14 -12.37 -10.00 11.76
C LYS A 14 -13.65 -10.26 10.99
N PHE A 15 -13.56 -11.09 9.95
CA PHE A 15 -14.75 -11.57 9.25
C PHE A 15 -15.19 -12.87 9.90
N ASP A 16 -16.33 -12.82 10.58
CA ASP A 16 -17.00 -14.01 11.08
C ASP A 16 -18.23 -14.26 10.22
N SER A 17 -18.29 -15.42 9.60
CA SER A 17 -19.40 -15.81 8.70
C SER A 17 -19.73 -14.79 7.58
N GLY A 18 -18.71 -14.06 7.08
CA GLY A 18 -18.87 -13.07 6.00
C GLY A 18 -19.34 -11.68 6.47
N VAL A 19 -19.53 -11.48 7.75
CA VAL A 19 -19.88 -10.18 8.34
C VAL A 19 -18.68 -9.61 9.10
N PRO A 20 -18.33 -8.31 8.91
CA PRO A 20 -17.27 -7.69 9.69
C PRO A 20 -17.69 -7.58 11.17
N ALA A 21 -16.90 -8.18 12.04
CA ALA A 21 -17.07 -8.14 13.48
C ALA A 21 -15.82 -7.54 14.15
N LEU A 22 -16.01 -6.89 15.29
CA LEU A 22 -14.89 -6.40 16.09
C LEU A 22 -14.18 -7.60 16.76
N ALA A 23 -12.85 -7.53 16.79
CA ALA A 23 -12.06 -8.53 17.48
C ALA A 23 -12.31 -8.53 18.99
N THR A 24 -12.09 -9.68 19.60
CA THR A 24 -12.01 -9.79 21.06
C THR A 24 -10.70 -9.14 21.53
N PHE A 25 -10.76 -8.24 22.52
CA PHE A 25 -9.60 -7.52 23.06
C PHE A 25 -8.62 -8.40 23.86
N ASN A 26 -8.56 -9.67 23.55
CA ASN A 26 -7.70 -10.63 24.23
C ASN A 26 -6.36 -10.88 23.50
N ASP A 27 -6.22 -10.37 22.27
CA ASP A 27 -5.02 -10.56 21.45
C ASP A 27 -3.95 -9.50 21.79
N PRO A 28 -2.71 -9.91 22.14
CA PRO A 28 -1.62 -8.97 22.44
C PRO A 28 -1.26 -8.09 21.24
N GLN A 29 -1.47 -8.54 20.02
CA GLN A 29 -1.27 -7.77 18.78
C GLN A 29 -2.15 -6.53 18.74
N LEU A 30 -3.40 -6.64 19.20
CA LEU A 30 -4.34 -5.54 19.24
C LEU A 30 -3.89 -4.46 20.24
N TRP A 31 -3.42 -4.87 21.43
CA TRP A 31 -2.90 -3.94 22.42
C TRP A 31 -1.65 -3.22 21.95
N LEU A 32 -0.74 -3.93 21.28
CA LEU A 32 0.45 -3.35 20.68
C LEU A 32 0.07 -2.28 19.64
N PHE A 33 -0.92 -2.57 18.80
CA PHE A 33 -1.44 -1.62 17.82
C PHE A 33 -2.02 -0.36 18.49
N LEU A 34 -2.89 -0.52 19.50
CA LEU A 34 -3.53 0.60 20.18
C LEU A 34 -2.50 1.49 20.88
N ILE A 35 -1.51 0.89 21.54
CA ILE A 35 -0.41 1.63 22.20
C ILE A 35 0.44 2.35 21.15
N GLY A 36 0.82 1.66 20.07
CA GLY A 36 1.60 2.24 18.96
C GLY A 36 0.88 3.40 18.29
N LEU A 37 -0.43 3.24 18.04
CA LEU A 37 -1.27 4.29 17.46
C LEU A 37 -1.36 5.51 18.39
N ALA A 38 -1.66 5.30 19.66
CA ALA A 38 -1.74 6.39 20.64
C ALA A 38 -0.41 7.13 20.75
N LEU A 39 0.71 6.41 20.81
CA LEU A 39 2.05 6.98 20.84
C LEU A 39 2.33 7.82 19.60
N THR A 40 2.03 7.29 18.42
CA THR A 40 2.23 8.00 17.15
C THR A 40 1.40 9.28 17.08
N ILE A 41 0.14 9.24 17.52
CA ILE A 41 -0.73 10.42 17.60
C ILE A 41 -0.12 11.48 18.55
N VAL A 42 0.35 11.08 19.73
CA VAL A 42 0.99 11.99 20.68
C VAL A 42 2.23 12.64 20.09
N LEU A 43 3.08 11.87 19.40
CA LEU A 43 4.29 12.38 18.73
C LEU A 43 3.94 13.37 17.60
N LEU A 44 2.90 13.07 16.81
CA LEU A 44 2.41 13.96 15.74
C LEU A 44 1.88 15.29 16.32
N VAL A 45 1.06 15.22 17.37
CA VAL A 45 0.54 16.43 18.06
C VAL A 45 1.69 17.27 18.63
N ARG A 46 2.74 16.60 19.12
CA ARG A 46 3.96 17.27 19.60
C ARG A 46 4.85 17.80 18.46
N LYS A 47 4.47 17.60 17.19
CA LYS A 47 5.23 18.04 16.00
C LYS A 47 6.67 17.50 15.98
N VAL A 48 6.90 16.31 16.49
CA VAL A 48 8.21 15.66 16.47
C VAL A 48 8.54 15.27 15.04
N PRO A 49 9.69 15.68 14.45
CA PRO A 49 10.06 15.25 13.11
C PRO A 49 10.29 13.73 13.09
N GLY A 50 9.73 13.05 12.10
CA GLY A 50 9.81 11.59 12.00
C GLY A 50 8.94 10.83 13.00
N ALA A 51 7.86 11.44 13.51
CA ALA A 51 6.97 10.85 14.52
C ALA A 51 6.47 9.44 14.13
N ILE A 52 6.17 9.23 12.87
CA ILE A 52 5.69 7.94 12.35
C ILE A 52 6.81 6.89 12.43
N LEU A 53 8.02 7.21 11.97
CA LEU A 53 9.17 6.30 12.05
C LEU A 53 9.51 5.92 13.48
N ILE A 54 9.52 6.92 14.38
CA ILE A 54 9.76 6.69 15.81
C ILE A 54 8.66 5.77 16.38
N GLY A 55 7.40 5.99 16.03
CA GLY A 55 6.29 5.15 16.42
C GLY A 55 6.45 3.70 15.97
N ILE A 56 6.84 3.49 14.72
CA ILE A 56 7.11 2.15 14.16
C ILE A 56 8.25 1.46 14.91
N VAL A 57 9.37 2.16 15.12
CA VAL A 57 10.54 1.58 15.83
C VAL A 57 10.16 1.17 17.25
N ILE A 58 9.46 2.05 17.98
CA ILE A 58 9.05 1.76 19.37
C ILE A 58 8.06 0.58 19.39
N ALA A 59 7.06 0.56 18.49
CA ALA A 59 6.10 -0.53 18.40
C ALA A 59 6.80 -1.85 18.07
N THR A 60 7.79 -1.85 17.19
CA THR A 60 8.56 -3.05 16.85
C THR A 60 9.37 -3.55 18.06
N VAL A 61 10.07 -2.66 18.75
CA VAL A 61 10.87 -3.03 19.95
C VAL A 61 9.99 -3.57 21.06
N VAL A 62 8.82 -2.99 21.29
CA VAL A 62 7.84 -3.47 22.28
C VAL A 62 7.19 -4.78 21.83
N GLY A 63 6.98 -4.97 20.54
CA GLY A 63 6.41 -6.17 19.95
C GLY A 63 7.27 -7.44 20.14
N ILE A 64 8.59 -7.28 20.23
CA ILE A 64 9.51 -8.42 20.45
C ILE A 64 9.22 -9.14 21.78
N PRO A 65 9.23 -8.47 22.95
CA PRO A 65 8.95 -9.13 24.22
C PRO A 65 7.49 -9.60 24.36
N MET A 66 6.55 -8.99 23.62
CA MET A 66 5.15 -9.43 23.56
C MET A 66 4.94 -10.67 22.69
N GLY A 67 5.97 -11.15 21.99
CA GLY A 67 5.89 -12.30 21.10
C GLY A 67 5.08 -12.03 19.81
N VAL A 68 4.75 -10.77 19.54
CA VAL A 68 4.01 -10.36 18.33
C VAL A 68 4.96 -10.22 17.14
N THR A 69 6.17 -9.71 17.41
CA THR A 69 7.21 -9.56 16.38
C THR A 69 8.21 -10.71 16.52
N THR A 70 8.22 -11.62 15.55
CA THR A 70 9.17 -12.73 15.47
C THR A 70 10.23 -12.43 14.43
N MET A 71 11.48 -12.65 14.77
CA MET A 71 12.60 -12.56 13.81
C MET A 71 12.94 -13.92 13.17
N ALA A 72 12.18 -14.97 13.50
CA ALA A 72 12.51 -16.34 13.13
C ALA A 72 12.36 -16.62 11.62
N ASP A 73 11.47 -15.89 10.94
CA ASP A 73 11.14 -16.12 9.53
C ASP A 73 11.71 -15.02 8.60
N THR A 74 12.75 -14.31 9.02
CA THR A 74 13.38 -13.31 8.16
C THR A 74 14.18 -13.99 7.07
N VAL A 75 13.73 -13.85 5.83
CA VAL A 75 14.50 -14.27 4.66
C VAL A 75 15.79 -13.45 4.60
N SER A 76 16.93 -14.13 4.48
CA SER A 76 18.21 -13.44 4.36
C SER A 76 18.23 -12.54 3.13
N PHE A 77 18.80 -11.33 3.27
CA PHE A 77 18.97 -10.41 2.14
C PHE A 77 19.63 -11.06 0.92
N ARG A 78 20.60 -11.98 1.17
CA ARG A 78 21.24 -12.74 0.12
C ARG A 78 20.31 -13.68 -0.62
N GLU A 79 19.39 -14.35 0.10
CA GLU A 79 18.38 -15.23 -0.49
C GLU A 79 17.36 -14.42 -1.29
N SER A 80 16.94 -13.27 -0.76
CA SER A 80 16.05 -12.35 -1.47
C SER A 80 16.69 -11.85 -2.78
N CYS A 81 17.96 -11.49 -2.76
CA CYS A 81 18.69 -11.09 -3.97
C CYS A 81 18.87 -12.26 -4.96
N ALA A 82 19.08 -13.47 -4.47
CA ALA A 82 19.19 -14.66 -5.31
C ALA A 82 17.82 -15.04 -5.95
N ALA A 83 16.72 -14.68 -5.34
CA ALA A 83 15.39 -14.89 -5.88
C ALA A 83 14.96 -13.86 -6.94
N LEU A 84 15.60 -12.68 -7.00
CA LEU A 84 15.27 -11.64 -7.99
C LEU A 84 15.26 -12.14 -9.45
N PRO A 85 16.26 -12.92 -9.93
CA PRO A 85 16.22 -13.41 -11.31
C PRO A 85 15.02 -14.30 -11.64
N THR A 86 14.40 -14.92 -10.63
CA THR A 86 13.24 -15.79 -10.82
C THR A 86 11.93 -15.00 -10.97
N THR A 87 11.89 -13.75 -10.53
CA THR A 87 10.72 -12.89 -10.60
C THR A 87 10.77 -11.95 -11.81
N VAL A 88 11.97 -11.59 -12.27
CA VAL A 88 12.14 -10.71 -13.43
C VAL A 88 11.62 -11.40 -14.70
N GLY A 89 10.69 -10.73 -15.36
CA GLY A 89 10.13 -11.20 -16.63
C GLY A 89 9.13 -12.36 -16.51
N VAL A 90 8.73 -12.77 -15.32
CA VAL A 90 7.68 -13.80 -15.11
C VAL A 90 6.39 -13.44 -15.83
N ILE A 91 6.10 -12.16 -16.00
CA ILE A 91 4.92 -11.66 -16.71
C ILE A 91 4.82 -12.20 -18.14
N PHE A 92 5.95 -12.48 -18.80
CA PHE A 92 6.02 -13.02 -20.17
C PHE A 92 6.07 -14.55 -20.24
N THR A 93 6.19 -15.20 -19.10
CA THR A 93 6.20 -16.68 -19.05
C THR A 93 4.77 -17.22 -19.14
N PRO A 94 4.60 -18.51 -19.50
CA PRO A 94 3.27 -19.15 -19.50
C PRO A 94 2.54 -19.08 -18.14
N ALA A 95 3.28 -18.94 -17.04
CA ALA A 95 2.72 -18.77 -15.70
C ALA A 95 2.29 -17.32 -15.40
N GLY A 96 2.70 -16.34 -16.22
CA GLY A 96 2.38 -14.92 -16.07
C GLY A 96 1.09 -14.53 -16.81
N LEU A 97 1.14 -13.42 -17.56
CA LEU A 97 -0.01 -12.89 -18.31
C LEU A 97 -0.75 -13.95 -19.17
N PRO A 98 -0.05 -14.87 -19.89
CA PRO A 98 -0.77 -15.86 -20.67
C PRO A 98 -1.66 -16.78 -19.84
N SER A 99 -1.31 -17.08 -18.58
CA SER A 99 -2.14 -17.93 -17.72
C SER A 99 -3.49 -17.30 -17.36
N LEU A 100 -3.55 -15.96 -17.29
CA LEU A 100 -4.79 -15.23 -16.98
C LEU A 100 -5.83 -15.36 -18.10
N PHE A 101 -5.37 -15.54 -19.34
CA PHE A 101 -6.21 -15.64 -20.54
C PHE A 101 -6.29 -17.07 -21.12
N ALA A 102 -5.66 -18.03 -20.44
CA ALA A 102 -5.66 -19.43 -20.90
C ALA A 102 -7.05 -20.07 -20.82
N ASP A 103 -7.86 -19.63 -19.84
CA ASP A 103 -9.20 -20.18 -19.61
C ASP A 103 -10.27 -19.15 -19.95
N MET A 104 -10.89 -19.30 -21.11
CA MET A 104 -11.92 -18.38 -21.62
C MET A 104 -13.17 -18.32 -20.72
N THR A 105 -13.42 -19.34 -19.92
CA THR A 105 -14.57 -19.40 -19.01
C THR A 105 -14.42 -18.36 -17.88
N ASN A 106 -13.18 -18.12 -17.44
CA ASN A 106 -12.86 -17.19 -16.36
C ASN A 106 -12.56 -15.75 -16.84
N LEU A 107 -12.55 -15.53 -18.15
CA LEU A 107 -12.21 -14.25 -18.75
C LEU A 107 -13.01 -13.06 -18.19
N PRO A 108 -14.35 -13.14 -18.02
CA PRO A 108 -15.11 -12.03 -17.45
C PRO A 108 -14.67 -11.69 -16.02
N MET A 109 -14.37 -12.71 -15.21
CA MET A 109 -13.90 -12.52 -13.84
C MET A 109 -12.52 -11.87 -13.79
N VAL A 110 -11.61 -12.29 -14.68
CA VAL A 110 -10.28 -11.69 -14.81
C VAL A 110 -10.38 -10.22 -15.20
N LEU A 111 -11.21 -9.87 -16.19
CA LEU A 111 -11.40 -8.49 -16.62
C LEU A 111 -12.00 -7.60 -15.51
N ILE A 112 -12.99 -8.10 -14.78
CA ILE A 112 -13.58 -7.38 -13.64
C ILE A 112 -12.53 -7.17 -12.54
N THR A 113 -11.71 -8.18 -12.28
CA THR A 113 -10.65 -8.09 -11.27
C THR A 113 -9.59 -7.06 -11.67
N ILE A 114 -9.13 -7.07 -12.92
CA ILE A 114 -8.18 -6.08 -13.45
C ILE A 114 -8.77 -4.66 -13.33
N LEU A 115 -10.04 -4.49 -13.71
CA LEU A 115 -10.72 -3.20 -13.61
C LEU A 115 -10.82 -2.75 -12.15
N ALA A 116 -11.20 -3.64 -11.24
CA ALA A 116 -11.33 -3.32 -9.82
C ALA A 116 -9.99 -2.89 -9.21
N PHE A 117 -8.89 -3.61 -9.49
CA PHE A 117 -7.55 -3.24 -9.04
C PHE A 117 -7.08 -1.93 -9.67
N SER A 118 -7.32 -1.72 -10.97
CA SER A 118 -6.95 -0.48 -11.67
C SER A 118 -7.66 0.73 -11.08
N VAL A 119 -8.97 0.63 -10.84
CA VAL A 119 -9.76 1.70 -10.22
C VAL A 119 -9.28 1.97 -8.80
N SER A 120 -9.06 0.91 -8.00
CA SER A 120 -8.55 1.04 -6.64
C SER A 120 -7.18 1.73 -6.59
N ALA A 121 -6.24 1.31 -7.44
CA ALA A 121 -4.91 1.92 -7.53
C ALA A 121 -4.99 3.40 -7.94
N THR A 122 -5.84 3.73 -8.91
CA THR A 122 -6.02 5.12 -9.36
C THR A 122 -6.53 6.01 -8.23
N PHE A 123 -7.56 5.58 -7.50
CA PHE A 123 -8.08 6.35 -6.38
C PHE A 123 -7.08 6.49 -5.23
N ASP A 124 -6.28 5.46 -4.98
CA ASP A 124 -5.23 5.48 -3.97
C ASP A 124 -4.15 6.52 -4.30
N THR A 125 -3.65 6.51 -5.54
CA THR A 125 -2.65 7.47 -6.02
C THR A 125 -3.19 8.91 -6.03
N ILE A 126 -4.41 9.13 -6.53
CA ILE A 126 -5.04 10.46 -6.51
C ILE A 126 -5.22 10.94 -5.07
N GLY A 127 -5.70 10.07 -4.17
CA GLY A 127 -5.87 10.40 -2.76
C GLY A 127 -4.57 10.77 -2.07
N ALA A 128 -3.48 10.03 -2.33
CA ALA A 128 -2.15 10.33 -1.83
C ALA A 128 -1.63 11.67 -2.36
N PHE A 129 -1.78 11.96 -3.64
CA PHE A 129 -1.31 13.20 -4.24
C PHE A 129 -2.09 14.43 -3.78
N ILE A 130 -3.42 14.33 -3.64
CA ILE A 130 -4.22 15.43 -3.09
C ILE A 130 -3.88 15.63 -1.61
N GLY A 131 -3.85 14.54 -0.83
CA GLY A 131 -3.61 14.63 0.61
C GLY A 131 -2.23 15.16 0.97
N THR A 132 -1.19 14.68 0.31
CA THR A 132 0.20 15.03 0.63
C THR A 132 0.78 16.11 -0.25
N GLY A 133 0.45 16.11 -1.54
CA GLY A 133 1.01 17.02 -2.51
C GLY A 133 0.59 18.46 -2.27
N ILE A 134 -0.67 18.71 -1.90
CA ILE A 134 -1.19 20.03 -1.55
C ILE A 134 -0.61 20.46 -0.20
N GLN A 135 -0.60 19.57 0.79
CA GLN A 135 -0.12 19.89 2.14
C GLN A 135 1.40 20.17 2.19
N SER A 136 2.18 19.54 1.33
CA SER A 136 3.61 19.78 1.17
C SER A 136 3.94 21.00 0.28
N GLY A 137 2.94 21.57 -0.40
CA GLY A 137 3.11 22.68 -1.33
C GLY A 137 3.74 22.28 -2.68
N ILE A 138 3.86 20.98 -2.97
CA ILE A 138 4.37 20.47 -4.26
C ILE A 138 3.35 20.76 -5.36
N PHE A 139 2.07 20.56 -5.07
CA PHE A 139 0.95 20.88 -5.94
C PHE A 139 0.21 22.10 -5.40
N SER A 140 -0.15 23.02 -6.29
CA SER A 140 -0.98 24.18 -5.98
C SER A 140 -2.46 23.87 -6.24
N GLU A 141 -3.35 24.67 -5.60
CA GLU A 141 -4.79 24.60 -5.91
C GLU A 141 -5.10 24.88 -7.38
N GLU A 142 -4.21 25.65 -8.07
CA GLU A 142 -4.33 25.93 -9.49
C GLU A 142 -4.00 24.68 -10.33
N ASP A 143 -3.06 23.84 -9.89
CA ASP A 143 -2.75 22.57 -10.54
C ASP A 143 -3.94 21.62 -10.47
N GLU A 144 -4.67 21.58 -9.33
CA GLU A 144 -5.88 20.78 -9.14
C GLU A 144 -7.01 21.25 -10.08
N LYS A 145 -7.29 22.55 -10.11
CA LYS A 145 -8.29 23.14 -11.02
C LYS A 145 -7.92 22.93 -12.51
N THR A 146 -6.62 22.92 -12.82
CA THR A 146 -6.15 22.67 -14.18
C THR A 146 -6.38 21.22 -14.56
N MET A 147 -6.23 20.28 -13.63
CA MET A 147 -6.53 18.86 -13.85
C MET A 147 -8.02 18.63 -14.13
N GLU A 148 -8.92 19.30 -13.38
CA GLU A 148 -10.37 19.20 -13.59
C GLU A 148 -10.83 19.78 -14.95
N ASN A 149 -10.21 20.87 -15.40
CA ASN A 149 -10.66 21.63 -16.55
C ASN A 149 -9.89 21.37 -17.86
N SER A 150 -8.81 20.60 -17.82
CA SER A 150 -7.99 20.31 -19.00
C SER A 150 -7.76 18.84 -19.22
N CYS A 151 -7.89 18.37 -20.46
CA CYS A 151 -7.44 17.04 -20.86
C CYS A 151 -5.95 17.08 -21.24
N GLY A 152 -5.17 16.12 -20.72
CA GLY A 152 -3.77 15.88 -21.09
C GLY A 152 -2.75 16.37 -20.04
N PHE A 153 -1.48 16.25 -20.36
CA PHE A 153 -0.33 16.50 -19.46
C PHE A 153 -0.04 17.99 -19.19
N LYS A 154 -1.03 18.76 -18.79
CA LYS A 154 -0.86 20.21 -18.54
C LYS A 154 -0.54 20.49 -17.09
N SER A 155 -1.21 19.82 -16.15
CA SER A 155 -0.97 19.95 -14.72
C SER A 155 0.31 19.20 -14.31
N LYS A 156 0.96 19.67 -13.24
CA LYS A 156 2.04 18.89 -12.58
C LYS A 156 1.50 17.58 -12.02
N MET A 157 0.25 17.58 -11.56
CA MET A 157 -0.42 16.40 -11.02
C MET A 157 -0.65 15.33 -12.09
N ASP A 158 -1.06 15.72 -13.33
CA ASP A 158 -1.17 14.78 -14.46
C ASP A 158 0.16 14.09 -14.77
N LYS A 159 1.24 14.86 -14.76
CA LYS A 159 2.59 14.34 -14.99
C LYS A 159 3.03 13.39 -13.90
N ALA A 160 2.70 13.69 -12.64
CA ALA A 160 3.01 12.84 -11.50
C ALA A 160 2.21 11.54 -11.54
N LEU A 161 0.91 11.59 -11.85
CA LEU A 161 0.06 10.41 -12.05
C LEU A 161 0.58 9.50 -13.16
N PHE A 162 1.00 10.09 -14.29
CA PHE A 162 1.59 9.32 -15.38
C PHE A 162 2.92 8.68 -14.98
N ALA A 163 3.77 9.41 -14.26
CA ALA A 163 5.05 8.89 -13.77
C ALA A 163 4.83 7.72 -12.80
N ASP A 164 3.86 7.79 -11.90
CA ASP A 164 3.48 6.74 -10.98
C ASP A 164 2.97 5.49 -11.72
N ALA A 165 2.07 5.67 -12.68
CA ALA A 165 1.57 4.59 -13.52
C ALA A 165 2.69 3.92 -14.35
N ALA A 166 3.62 4.72 -14.89
CA ALA A 166 4.77 4.22 -15.62
C ALA A 166 5.73 3.44 -14.70
N ALA A 167 5.99 3.94 -13.49
CA ALA A 167 6.82 3.27 -12.49
C ALA A 167 6.21 1.93 -12.07
N THR A 168 4.90 1.89 -11.81
CA THR A 168 4.18 0.65 -11.50
C THR A 168 4.24 -0.35 -12.66
N SER A 169 4.10 0.12 -13.91
CA SER A 169 4.20 -0.74 -15.09
C SER A 169 5.60 -1.34 -15.25
N ILE A 170 6.64 -0.52 -15.04
CA ILE A 170 8.02 -0.99 -15.05
C ILE A 170 8.26 -1.97 -13.88
N GLY A 171 7.76 -1.64 -12.68
CA GLY A 171 7.85 -2.53 -11.52
C GLY A 171 7.24 -3.91 -11.79
N ALA A 172 6.10 -3.97 -12.48
CA ALA A 172 5.46 -5.22 -12.86
C ALA A 172 6.35 -6.10 -13.77
N LEU A 173 7.19 -5.51 -14.63
CA LEU A 173 8.18 -6.25 -15.43
C LEU A 173 9.25 -6.92 -14.57
N PHE A 174 9.57 -6.31 -13.43
CA PHE A 174 10.50 -6.87 -12.44
C PHE A 174 9.82 -7.81 -11.44
N GLY A 175 8.50 -8.00 -11.54
CA GLY A 175 7.73 -8.85 -10.64
C GLY A 175 7.46 -8.22 -9.28
N THR A 176 7.50 -6.89 -9.18
CA THR A 176 7.13 -6.19 -7.94
C THR A 176 5.60 -5.99 -7.86
N SER A 177 5.10 -5.80 -6.65
CA SER A 177 3.73 -5.36 -6.43
C SER A 177 3.54 -3.91 -6.89
N ASN A 178 2.29 -3.42 -6.82
CA ASN A 178 1.96 -2.02 -7.09
C ASN A 178 2.87 -1.08 -6.28
N THR A 179 3.44 -0.10 -6.96
CA THR A 179 4.19 0.99 -6.31
C THR A 179 3.21 2.06 -5.84
N THR A 180 3.28 2.43 -4.58
CA THR A 180 2.46 3.50 -4.02
C THR A 180 3.35 4.62 -3.49
N THR A 181 2.84 5.84 -3.54
CA THR A 181 3.54 7.01 -2.99
C THR A 181 3.41 6.97 -1.47
N TYR A 182 4.53 7.05 -0.75
CA TYR A 182 4.55 7.13 0.70
C TYR A 182 4.31 8.55 1.18
N VAL A 183 3.63 8.67 2.32
CA VAL A 183 3.15 9.92 2.89
C VAL A 183 4.06 10.43 4.03
N GLU A 184 5.04 9.62 4.47
CA GLU A 184 5.98 9.92 5.56
C GLU A 184 7.07 10.94 5.25
#